data_e2b244217254236f3900a2139723e881
#
_entry.id   e2b244217254236f3900a2139723e881
#
_cell.length_a   1.000
_cell.length_b   1.000
_cell.length_c   1.000
_cell.angle_alpha   90.00
_cell.angle_beta   90.00
_cell.angle_gamma   90.00
#
_symmetry.space_group_name_H-M   'P 1'
#
loop_
_entity.id
_entity.type
_entity.pdbx_description
1 polymer ?
#
loop_
_entity_poly.entity_id
_entity_poly.type
_entity_poly.pdbx_seq_one_letter_code
_entity_poly.pdbx_strand_id
1 'polypeptide(L)'
;MRKKLWIVVIAAALLCSACAKSDTTKADASKPDADDSFWMSDITDEIFERIKGKSFKDDCTLPREDLRYLHVLHVDLNGETREGEMIVNYHIAEDVLEILRQLYEAKYPIEKIRLVDKYDADDERSMEDNNSSAFNFRFISHTTRVSKHGLGLAVDINTLYNPYTKIVDGERILEPITAEAYLDRDADFPYKIDHEDLCFKLFTEHGFEWGGDWEDRKDYQHFEIPTAQIEEWYPENQ
;
A
#
# COMPACT_ATOMS: atom_id res chain seq x y z
N MET A 1 14.04 -56.59 -67.54
CA MET A 1 13.04 -57.59 -67.92
C MET A 1 11.89 -57.57 -66.92
N ARG A 2 10.66 -57.41 -67.44
CA ARG A 2 9.39 -57.91 -66.87
C ARG A 2 8.99 -57.45 -65.49
N LYS A 3 7.77 -57.02 -65.10
CA LYS A 3 6.50 -56.72 -65.83
C LYS A 3 5.59 -55.98 -64.85
N LYS A 4 4.73 -55.16 -65.39
CA LYS A 4 3.58 -54.49 -64.80
C LYS A 4 2.66 -55.45 -64.04
N LEU A 5 1.98 -54.99 -63.01
CA LEU A 5 0.53 -55.23 -62.94
C LEU A 5 -0.16 -54.16 -62.07
N TRP A 6 -1.14 -53.58 -62.66
CA TRP A 6 -2.17 -52.71 -62.08
C TRP A 6 -3.26 -53.56 -61.45
N ILE A 7 -3.78 -53.17 -60.30
CA ILE A 7 -5.16 -53.46 -59.90
C ILE A 7 -5.74 -52.24 -59.14
N VAL A 8 -6.81 -51.73 -59.70
CA VAL A 8 -7.76 -50.76 -59.22
C VAL A 8 -8.93 -51.55 -58.54
N VAL A 9 -9.37 -51.20 -57.39
CA VAL A 9 -10.74 -51.47 -56.86
C VAL A 9 -11.08 -50.48 -55.76
N ILE A 10 -11.88 -49.50 -56.09
CA ILE A 10 -13.28 -49.21 -55.70
C ILE A 10 -13.55 -48.98 -54.22
N ALA A 11 -14.16 -47.86 -54.02
CA ALA A 11 -14.68 -47.22 -52.81
C ALA A 11 -15.72 -48.08 -52.05
N ALA A 12 -15.76 -47.93 -50.75
CA ALA A 12 -16.97 -48.05 -49.96
C ALA A 12 -16.95 -47.03 -48.82
N ALA A 13 -17.86 -46.11 -48.85
CA ALA A 13 -18.14 -45.17 -47.77
C ALA A 13 -18.91 -45.91 -46.67
N LEU A 14 -18.42 -45.77 -45.44
CA LEU A 14 -19.17 -46.12 -44.24
C LEU A 14 -19.14 -44.91 -43.31
N LEU A 15 -20.30 -44.28 -43.17
CA LEU A 15 -20.61 -43.29 -42.13
C LEU A 15 -20.59 -44.01 -40.79
N CYS A 16 -19.70 -43.63 -39.87
CA CYS A 16 -19.80 -43.93 -38.45
C CYS A 16 -19.79 -42.64 -37.67
N SER A 17 -20.90 -42.43 -37.01
CA SER A 17 -21.19 -41.40 -36.02
C SER A 17 -20.10 -41.38 -34.94
N ALA A 18 -19.34 -40.31 -34.84
CA ALA A 18 -18.36 -40.12 -33.79
C ALA A 18 -18.97 -39.34 -32.63
N CYS A 19 -19.09 -40.01 -31.49
CA CYS A 19 -19.28 -39.38 -30.20
C CYS A 19 -18.15 -38.39 -29.92
N ALA A 20 -18.48 -37.11 -29.84
CA ALA A 20 -17.56 -36.09 -29.34
C ALA A 20 -17.38 -36.31 -27.82
N LYS A 21 -16.19 -36.73 -27.43
CA LYS A 21 -15.71 -36.55 -26.08
C LYS A 21 -15.33 -35.10 -25.91
N SER A 22 -16.06 -34.39 -25.05
CA SER A 22 -15.68 -33.08 -24.57
C SER A 22 -14.44 -33.23 -23.67
N ASP A 23 -13.29 -32.89 -24.22
CA ASP A 23 -12.12 -32.58 -23.39
C ASP A 23 -12.44 -31.28 -22.65
N THR A 24 -12.75 -31.41 -21.36
CA THR A 24 -12.72 -30.31 -20.40
C THR A 24 -11.26 -29.96 -20.17
N THR A 25 -10.72 -29.07 -20.99
CA THR A 25 -9.53 -28.30 -20.62
C THR A 25 -9.85 -27.55 -19.33
N LYS A 26 -9.23 -27.98 -18.22
CA LYS A 26 -9.15 -27.17 -17.02
C LYS A 26 -8.58 -25.82 -17.45
N ALA A 27 -9.40 -24.79 -17.33
CA ALA A 27 -8.93 -23.41 -17.39
C ALA A 27 -7.88 -23.28 -16.27
N ASP A 28 -6.65 -23.07 -16.66
CA ASP A 28 -5.60 -22.59 -15.79
C ASP A 28 -6.13 -21.24 -15.25
N ALA A 29 -6.29 -21.14 -13.94
CA ALA A 29 -6.68 -19.89 -13.31
C ALA A 29 -5.50 -18.95 -13.53
N SER A 30 -5.57 -18.14 -14.60
CA SER A 30 -4.64 -17.06 -14.82
C SER A 30 -4.65 -16.18 -13.57
N LYS A 31 -3.46 -15.95 -12.99
CA LYS A 31 -3.29 -14.87 -12.02
C LYS A 31 -3.98 -13.64 -12.59
N PRO A 32 -4.79 -12.91 -11.79
CA PRO A 32 -5.32 -11.64 -12.26
C PRO A 32 -4.16 -10.77 -12.73
N ASP A 33 -4.32 -10.10 -13.86
CA ASP A 33 -3.33 -9.15 -14.35
C ASP A 33 -3.11 -8.12 -13.23
N ALA A 34 -1.85 -7.78 -12.93
CA ALA A 34 -1.50 -6.87 -11.84
C ALA A 34 -2.23 -5.51 -11.96
N ASP A 35 -2.64 -5.14 -13.16
CA ASP A 35 -3.39 -3.91 -13.45
C ASP A 35 -4.82 -3.92 -12.85
N ASP A 36 -5.50 -5.06 -12.84
CA ASP A 36 -6.83 -5.22 -12.22
C ASP A 36 -6.79 -5.26 -10.68
N SER A 37 -5.60 -5.38 -10.09
CA SER A 37 -5.42 -5.53 -8.63
C SER A 37 -5.04 -4.23 -7.94
N PHE A 38 -4.76 -3.17 -8.70
CA PHE A 38 -4.48 -1.83 -8.20
C PHE A 38 -5.58 -0.88 -8.66
N TRP A 39 -6.45 -0.52 -7.74
CA TRP A 39 -7.56 0.39 -8.05
C TRP A 39 -7.87 1.31 -6.88
N MET A 40 -8.53 2.41 -7.17
CA MET A 40 -9.04 3.34 -6.16
C MET A 40 -10.52 3.62 -6.38
N SER A 41 -11.20 4.02 -5.31
CA SER A 41 -12.59 4.47 -5.35
C SER A 41 -12.84 5.60 -4.36
N ASP A 42 -13.97 6.27 -4.53
CA ASP A 42 -14.53 7.08 -3.45
C ASP A 42 -14.79 6.22 -2.21
N ILE A 43 -14.88 6.85 -1.04
CA ILE A 43 -15.27 6.17 0.19
C ILE A 43 -16.76 5.81 0.09
N THR A 44 -17.07 4.55 -0.21
CA THR A 44 -18.45 4.03 -0.25
C THR A 44 -19.08 4.00 1.15
N ASP A 45 -20.39 3.84 1.26
CA ASP A 45 -21.06 3.70 2.56
C ASP A 45 -20.54 2.48 3.32
N GLU A 46 -20.22 1.39 2.63
CA GLU A 46 -19.64 0.19 3.24
C GLU A 46 -18.25 0.46 3.86
N ILE A 47 -17.39 1.16 3.13
CA ILE A 47 -16.06 1.57 3.64
C ILE A 47 -16.23 2.55 4.79
N PHE A 48 -17.16 3.52 4.65
CA PHE A 48 -17.40 4.53 5.67
C PHE A 48 -17.84 3.92 7.01
N GLU A 49 -18.74 2.94 7.00
CA GLU A 49 -19.17 2.25 8.24
C GLU A 49 -18.01 1.48 8.92
N ARG A 50 -16.96 1.13 8.20
CA ARG A 50 -15.75 0.49 8.78
C ARG A 50 -14.87 1.47 9.54
N ILE A 51 -14.80 2.72 9.09
CA ILE A 51 -13.87 3.76 9.58
C ILE A 51 -14.53 4.77 10.52
N LYS A 52 -15.85 4.92 10.46
CA LYS A 52 -16.63 5.86 11.25
C LYS A 52 -16.49 5.61 12.75
N GLY A 53 -16.22 6.68 13.51
CA GLY A 53 -15.97 6.61 14.95
C GLY A 53 -14.62 5.99 15.32
N LYS A 54 -13.77 5.68 14.34
CA LYS A 54 -12.40 5.18 14.51
C LYS A 54 -11.41 6.14 13.85
N SER A 55 -10.86 5.80 12.69
CA SER A 55 -9.97 6.72 11.96
C SER A 55 -10.73 7.96 11.45
N PHE A 56 -11.98 7.83 11.05
CA PHE A 56 -12.88 8.95 10.78
C PHE A 56 -13.69 9.29 12.04
N LYS A 57 -13.10 10.08 12.94
CA LYS A 57 -13.67 10.44 14.23
C LYS A 57 -14.87 11.37 14.08
N ASP A 58 -15.70 11.47 15.13
CA ASP A 58 -16.91 12.32 15.13
C ASP A 58 -16.59 13.81 14.96
N ASP A 59 -15.40 14.23 15.37
CA ASP A 59 -14.89 15.60 15.23
C ASP A 59 -14.04 15.79 13.96
N CYS A 60 -14.03 14.83 13.03
CA CYS A 60 -13.31 14.95 11.77
C CYS A 60 -13.84 16.12 10.95
N THR A 61 -12.94 17.05 10.64
CA THR A 61 -13.25 18.25 9.85
C THR A 61 -13.02 18.06 8.35
N LEU A 62 -12.31 16.97 7.96
CA LEU A 62 -12.09 16.65 6.55
C LEU A 62 -13.36 16.07 5.93
N PRO A 63 -13.84 16.60 4.79
CA PRO A 63 -14.95 15.99 4.06
C PRO A 63 -14.63 14.56 3.63
N ARG A 64 -15.60 13.65 3.74
CA ARG A 64 -15.46 12.26 3.27
C ARG A 64 -15.07 12.19 1.80
N GLU A 65 -15.56 13.12 1.01
CA GLU A 65 -15.35 13.25 -0.42
C GLU A 65 -13.91 13.57 -0.79
N ASP A 66 -13.11 14.06 0.17
CA ASP A 66 -11.70 14.33 0.00
C ASP A 66 -10.83 13.07 0.17
N LEU A 67 -11.41 11.96 0.57
CA LEU A 67 -10.72 10.69 0.76
C LEU A 67 -10.94 9.73 -0.41
N ARG A 68 -9.91 8.90 -0.66
CA ARG A 68 -9.95 7.76 -1.60
C ARG A 68 -9.53 6.50 -0.90
N TYR A 69 -10.25 5.44 -1.19
CA TYR A 69 -9.85 4.08 -0.82
C TYR A 69 -9.00 3.50 -1.93
N LEU A 70 -7.85 2.94 -1.56
CA LEU A 70 -6.94 2.23 -2.44
C LEU A 70 -6.97 0.73 -2.10
N HIS A 71 -7.13 -0.09 -3.13
CA HIS A 71 -6.86 -1.52 -3.09
C HIS A 71 -5.55 -1.78 -3.82
N VAL A 72 -4.63 -2.49 -3.19
CA VAL A 72 -3.28 -2.71 -3.70
C VAL A 72 -2.83 -4.15 -3.43
N LEU A 73 -1.80 -4.57 -4.14
CA LEU A 73 -1.01 -5.75 -3.77
C LEU A 73 0.31 -5.31 -3.14
N HIS A 74 0.83 -6.11 -2.25
CA HIS A 74 2.19 -5.97 -1.73
C HIS A 74 2.87 -7.33 -1.58
N VAL A 75 4.18 -7.34 -1.50
CA VAL A 75 4.97 -8.54 -1.19
C VAL A 75 5.32 -8.48 0.29
N ASP A 76 4.93 -9.48 1.05
CA ASP A 76 5.25 -9.54 2.48
C ASP A 76 6.72 -9.92 2.73
N LEU A 77 7.13 -9.92 4.01
CA LEU A 77 8.51 -10.23 4.40
C LEU A 77 8.96 -11.67 4.08
N ASN A 78 8.04 -12.55 3.67
CA ASN A 78 8.32 -13.91 3.21
C ASN A 78 8.37 -14.02 1.68
N GLY A 79 8.16 -12.91 0.97
CA GLY A 79 8.12 -12.85 -0.49
C GLY A 79 6.78 -13.30 -1.08
N GLU A 80 5.72 -13.38 -0.27
CA GLU A 80 4.39 -13.76 -0.72
C GLU A 80 3.55 -12.53 -1.07
N THR A 81 2.79 -12.61 -2.17
CA THR A 81 1.82 -11.58 -2.54
C THR A 81 0.65 -11.56 -1.57
N ARG A 82 0.30 -10.38 -1.09
CA ARG A 82 -0.84 -10.10 -0.21
C ARG A 82 -1.67 -8.97 -0.78
N GLU A 83 -2.95 -8.97 -0.43
CA GLU A 83 -3.85 -7.83 -0.66
C GLU A 83 -3.70 -6.82 0.47
N GLY A 84 -3.66 -5.53 0.11
CA GLY A 84 -3.58 -4.40 1.02
C GLY A 84 -4.68 -3.38 0.76
N GLU A 85 -4.97 -2.56 1.76
CA GLU A 85 -5.93 -1.48 1.69
C GLU A 85 -5.41 -0.23 2.42
N MET A 86 -5.58 0.94 1.80
CA MET A 86 -5.15 2.21 2.34
C MET A 86 -6.21 3.29 2.06
N ILE A 87 -6.32 4.29 2.92
CA ILE A 87 -7.13 5.48 2.66
C ILE A 87 -6.19 6.68 2.66
N VAL A 88 -6.27 7.47 1.60
CA VAL A 88 -5.49 8.70 1.43
C VAL A 88 -6.37 9.84 0.91
N ASN A 89 -5.84 11.06 0.92
CA ASN A 89 -6.48 12.20 0.30
C ASN A 89 -6.51 12.07 -1.24
N TYR A 90 -7.56 12.59 -1.89
CA TYR A 90 -7.70 12.51 -3.35
C TYR A 90 -6.54 13.21 -4.09
N HIS A 91 -5.92 14.22 -3.48
CA HIS A 91 -4.79 14.95 -4.07
C HIS A 91 -3.56 14.08 -4.30
N ILE A 92 -3.40 13.01 -3.52
CA ILE A 92 -2.22 12.12 -3.59
C ILE A 92 -2.58 10.68 -3.97
N ALA A 93 -3.85 10.39 -4.22
CA ALA A 93 -4.31 9.02 -4.38
C ALA A 93 -3.71 8.32 -5.60
N GLU A 94 -3.58 9.02 -6.73
CA GLU A 94 -2.96 8.49 -7.95
C GLU A 94 -1.46 8.24 -7.74
N ASP A 95 -0.75 9.17 -7.11
CA ASP A 95 0.68 9.05 -6.83
C ASP A 95 0.96 7.88 -5.88
N VAL A 96 0.21 7.77 -4.77
CA VAL A 96 0.39 6.67 -3.81
C VAL A 96 0.06 5.32 -4.44
N LEU A 97 -0.99 5.24 -5.26
CA LEU A 97 -1.35 4.01 -5.97
C LEU A 97 -0.22 3.57 -6.92
N GLU A 98 0.37 4.51 -7.66
CA GLU A 98 1.47 4.25 -8.58
C GLU A 98 2.75 3.86 -7.84
N ILE A 99 3.10 4.55 -6.75
CA ILE A 99 4.25 4.20 -5.89
C ILE A 99 4.12 2.76 -5.38
N LEU A 100 2.95 2.42 -4.81
CA LEU A 100 2.72 1.08 -4.27
C LEU A 100 2.74 0.00 -5.36
N ARG A 101 2.29 0.30 -6.58
CA ARG A 101 2.41 -0.57 -7.76
C ARG A 101 3.87 -0.82 -8.11
N GLN A 102 4.69 0.23 -8.21
CA GLN A 102 6.11 0.11 -8.54
C GLN A 102 6.89 -0.66 -7.45
N LEU A 103 6.57 -0.43 -6.17
CA LEU A 103 7.14 -1.20 -5.06
C LEU A 103 6.78 -2.69 -5.17
N TYR A 104 5.52 -3.02 -5.51
CA TYR A 104 5.09 -4.39 -5.72
C TYR A 104 5.81 -5.05 -6.91
N GLU A 105 5.91 -4.37 -8.05
CA GLU A 105 6.60 -4.86 -9.25
C GLU A 105 8.09 -5.12 -8.99
N ALA A 106 8.73 -4.25 -8.19
CA ALA A 106 10.10 -4.41 -7.74
C ALA A 106 10.25 -5.50 -6.66
N LYS A 107 9.16 -6.10 -6.18
CA LYS A 107 9.12 -7.04 -5.05
C LYS A 107 9.69 -6.43 -3.76
N TYR A 108 9.50 -5.13 -3.59
CA TYR A 108 9.89 -4.44 -2.36
C TYR A 108 9.05 -4.96 -1.20
N PRO A 109 9.66 -5.40 -0.09
CA PRO A 109 8.91 -6.03 0.99
C PRO A 109 8.19 -5.00 1.86
N ILE A 110 6.88 -5.10 1.91
CA ILE A 110 6.01 -4.39 2.85
C ILE A 110 5.21 -5.44 3.63
N GLU A 111 5.37 -5.51 4.93
CA GLU A 111 4.78 -6.60 5.71
C GLU A 111 3.26 -6.57 5.70
N LYS A 112 2.68 -5.40 5.95
CA LYS A 112 1.23 -5.20 5.98
C LYS A 112 0.86 -3.84 5.42
N ILE A 113 -0.27 -3.78 4.71
CA ILE A 113 -0.94 -2.55 4.31
C ILE A 113 -2.41 -2.69 4.73
N ARG A 114 -2.79 -2.10 5.87
CA ARG A 114 -4.13 -2.22 6.46
C ARG A 114 -4.63 -0.89 6.96
N LEU A 115 -5.94 -0.69 6.88
CA LEU A 115 -6.56 0.46 7.56
C LEU A 115 -6.27 0.40 9.06
N VAL A 116 -5.92 1.54 9.67
CA VAL A 116 -5.66 1.64 11.11
C VAL A 116 -6.88 1.24 11.96
N ASP A 117 -8.04 1.21 11.35
CA ASP A 117 -9.31 0.77 11.95
C ASP A 117 -9.30 -0.69 12.39
N LYS A 118 -8.40 -1.52 11.83
CA LYS A 118 -8.14 -2.89 12.29
C LYS A 118 -7.51 -2.93 13.68
N TYR A 119 -6.91 -1.82 14.08
CA TYR A 119 -6.27 -1.59 15.39
C TYR A 119 -7.08 -0.63 16.25
N ASP A 120 -8.37 -0.40 15.91
CA ASP A 120 -9.27 0.56 16.55
C ASP A 120 -8.75 2.01 16.48
N ALA A 121 -8.03 2.35 15.39
CA ALA A 121 -7.36 3.60 15.15
C ALA A 121 -6.29 3.97 16.19
N ASP A 122 -5.73 2.95 16.83
CA ASP A 122 -4.59 3.07 17.75
C ASP A 122 -3.29 2.96 16.94
N ASP A 123 -2.58 4.09 16.81
CA ASP A 123 -1.35 4.18 16.03
C ASP A 123 -0.23 3.29 16.61
N GLU A 124 -0.07 3.24 17.93
CA GLU A 124 0.98 2.44 18.59
C GLU A 124 0.80 0.95 18.27
N ARG A 125 -0.42 0.42 18.43
CA ARG A 125 -0.73 -0.97 18.09
C ARG A 125 -0.56 -1.26 16.60
N SER A 126 -0.88 -0.30 15.73
CA SER A 126 -0.67 -0.42 14.29
C SER A 126 0.82 -0.48 13.96
N MET A 127 1.62 0.40 14.56
CA MET A 127 3.07 0.43 14.34
C MET A 127 3.79 -0.79 14.93
N GLU A 128 3.41 -1.26 16.10
CA GLU A 128 3.96 -2.50 16.68
C GLU A 128 3.72 -3.73 15.81
N ASP A 129 2.61 -3.77 15.08
CA ASP A 129 2.28 -4.84 14.10
C ASP A 129 2.94 -4.61 12.73
N ASN A 130 3.87 -3.68 12.61
CA ASN A 130 4.57 -3.28 11.38
C ASN A 130 3.60 -3.00 10.22
N ASN A 131 2.53 -2.27 10.52
CA ASN A 131 1.52 -1.92 9.53
C ASN A 131 1.90 -0.63 8.78
N SER A 132 1.80 -0.64 7.47
CA SER A 132 1.87 0.56 6.63
C SER A 132 0.47 1.15 6.47
N SER A 133 0.33 2.46 6.69
CA SER A 133 -0.99 3.11 6.69
C SER A 133 -0.88 4.60 6.36
N ALA A 134 -2.03 5.28 6.23
CA ALA A 134 -2.06 6.70 5.91
C ALA A 134 -3.10 7.46 6.76
N PHE A 135 -4.39 7.43 6.39
CA PHE A 135 -5.41 8.24 7.04
C PHE A 135 -5.71 7.77 8.46
N ASN A 136 -5.55 8.67 9.44
CA ASN A 136 -6.06 8.56 10.80
C ASN A 136 -6.29 9.97 11.36
N PHE A 137 -7.57 10.38 11.49
CA PHE A 137 -7.89 11.73 11.91
C PHE A 137 -7.45 12.00 13.34
N ARG A 138 -6.61 13.01 13.51
CA ARG A 138 -6.18 13.55 14.80
C ARG A 138 -5.62 14.95 14.66
N PHE A 139 -5.67 15.70 15.73
CA PHE A 139 -4.93 16.96 15.83
C PHE A 139 -3.48 16.71 16.26
N ILE A 140 -2.59 17.59 15.83
CA ILE A 140 -1.22 17.63 16.36
C ILE A 140 -1.31 18.00 17.85
N SER A 141 -0.61 17.25 18.71
CA SER A 141 -0.65 17.40 20.16
C SER A 141 -0.51 18.87 20.60
N HIS A 142 -1.43 19.32 21.46
CA HIS A 142 -1.50 20.68 22.00
C HIS A 142 -1.77 21.78 20.96
N THR A 143 -2.34 21.44 19.79
CA THR A 143 -2.71 22.40 18.75
C THR A 143 -4.13 22.17 18.26
N THR A 144 -4.64 23.07 17.43
CA THR A 144 -5.90 22.92 16.65
C THR A 144 -5.64 22.50 15.21
N ARG A 145 -4.38 22.32 14.81
CA ARG A 145 -4.02 21.86 13.46
C ARG A 145 -4.26 20.37 13.33
N VAL A 146 -4.93 19.98 12.27
CA VAL A 146 -5.06 18.56 11.90
C VAL A 146 -3.70 18.03 11.45
N SER A 147 -3.35 16.84 11.91
CA SER A 147 -2.11 16.17 11.46
C SER A 147 -2.18 15.84 9.96
N LYS A 148 -1.04 15.66 9.31
CA LYS A 148 -1.01 15.28 7.89
C LYS A 148 -1.67 13.91 7.65
N HIS A 149 -1.57 12.97 8.60
CA HIS A 149 -2.36 11.74 8.59
C HIS A 149 -3.86 12.02 8.74
N GLY A 150 -4.23 13.00 9.57
CA GLY A 150 -5.62 13.43 9.72
C GLY A 150 -6.23 14.06 8.47
N LEU A 151 -5.39 14.58 7.57
CA LEU A 151 -5.78 15.05 6.24
C LEU A 151 -5.65 13.95 5.16
N GLY A 152 -5.11 12.78 5.48
CA GLY A 152 -4.78 11.73 4.51
C GLY A 152 -3.62 12.11 3.56
N LEU A 153 -2.75 13.05 3.97
CA LEU A 153 -1.64 13.62 3.18
C LEU A 153 -0.25 13.15 3.68
N ALA A 154 -0.22 12.08 4.46
CA ALA A 154 0.99 11.39 4.87
C ALA A 154 0.78 9.87 4.81
N VAL A 155 1.88 9.15 4.56
CA VAL A 155 1.93 7.69 4.45
C VAL A 155 3.10 7.18 5.28
N ASP A 156 2.85 6.15 6.08
CA ASP A 156 3.87 5.44 6.85
C ASP A 156 4.10 4.04 6.27
N ILE A 157 5.37 3.66 6.09
CA ILE A 157 5.78 2.38 5.50
C ILE A 157 6.67 1.59 6.45
N ASN A 158 6.33 0.31 6.70
CA ASN A 158 7.09 -0.63 7.53
C ASN A 158 7.47 -0.02 8.88
N THR A 159 6.48 0.39 9.63
CA THR A 159 6.56 1.29 10.79
C THR A 159 7.45 0.78 11.92
N LEU A 160 7.41 -0.52 12.24
CA LEU A 160 8.24 -1.11 13.30
C LEU A 160 9.74 -1.00 12.99
N TYR A 161 10.13 -1.20 11.73
CA TYR A 161 11.53 -1.15 11.30
C TYR A 161 12.02 0.28 11.03
N ASN A 162 11.10 1.26 10.98
CA ASN A 162 11.39 2.64 10.63
C ASN A 162 10.76 3.60 11.66
N PRO A 163 11.19 3.53 12.94
CA PRO A 163 10.48 4.22 14.01
C PRO A 163 10.58 5.74 13.96
N TYR A 164 9.59 6.38 14.61
CA TYR A 164 9.72 7.75 15.06
C TYR A 164 10.58 7.84 16.33
N THR A 165 11.44 8.85 16.43
CA THR A 165 12.19 9.15 17.65
C THR A 165 12.45 10.64 17.82
N LYS A 166 12.37 11.09 19.07
CA LYS A 166 12.63 12.48 19.48
C LYS A 166 13.24 12.51 20.88
N ILE A 167 14.08 13.50 21.17
CA ILE A 167 14.54 13.80 22.54
C ILE A 167 13.74 14.98 23.08
N VAL A 168 13.09 14.79 24.21
CA VAL A 168 12.35 15.82 24.93
C VAL A 168 12.84 15.83 26.39
N ASP A 169 13.33 16.96 26.87
CA ASP A 169 13.85 17.13 28.23
C ASP A 169 14.93 16.09 28.63
N GLY A 170 15.69 15.58 27.63
CA GLY A 170 16.74 14.59 27.83
C GLY A 170 16.24 13.14 27.81
N GLU A 171 14.95 12.91 27.71
CA GLU A 171 14.34 11.60 27.57
C GLU A 171 14.01 11.30 26.10
N ARG A 172 14.21 10.04 25.69
CA ARG A 172 13.86 9.60 24.33
C ARG A 172 12.40 9.19 24.28
N ILE A 173 11.67 9.79 23.35
CA ILE A 173 10.40 9.29 22.84
C ILE A 173 10.71 8.34 21.68
N LEU A 174 10.07 7.19 21.65
CA LEU A 174 10.20 6.17 20.64
C LEU A 174 8.80 5.63 20.31
N GLU A 175 8.44 5.63 19.04
CA GLU A 175 7.17 5.10 18.54
C GLU A 175 7.41 4.24 17.30
N PRO A 176 7.00 2.95 17.30
CA PRO A 176 6.45 2.24 18.45
C PRO A 176 7.52 1.96 19.53
N ILE A 177 7.10 1.86 20.78
CA ILE A 177 8.02 1.64 21.91
C ILE A 177 8.85 0.36 21.78
N THR A 178 8.35 -0.61 21.01
CA THR A 178 9.02 -1.90 20.76
C THR A 178 10.13 -1.82 19.70
N ALA A 179 10.33 -0.67 19.04
CA ALA A 179 11.26 -0.51 17.91
C ALA A 179 12.70 -0.16 18.31
N GLU A 180 13.10 -0.30 19.58
CA GLU A 180 14.44 0.08 20.07
C GLU A 180 15.58 -0.58 19.26
N ALA A 181 15.39 -1.81 18.79
CA ALA A 181 16.37 -2.54 17.99
C ALA A 181 16.68 -1.88 16.63
N TYR A 182 15.82 -0.98 16.15
CA TYR A 182 15.91 -0.34 14.82
C TYR A 182 16.33 1.13 14.90
N LEU A 183 16.75 1.61 16.07
CA LEU A 183 17.23 2.98 16.24
C LEU A 183 18.64 3.21 15.69
N ASP A 184 19.48 2.18 15.70
CA ASP A 184 20.84 2.26 15.13
C ASP A 184 20.75 2.20 13.59
N ARG A 185 20.70 3.36 12.96
CA ARG A 185 20.58 3.46 11.49
C ARG A 185 21.88 3.20 10.76
N ASP A 186 23.01 3.07 11.45
CA ASP A 186 24.29 2.59 10.89
C ASP A 186 24.33 1.05 10.80
N ALA A 187 23.50 0.38 11.60
CA ALA A 187 23.35 -1.07 11.55
C ALA A 187 22.69 -1.51 10.22
N ASP A 188 23.12 -2.69 9.74
CA ASP A 188 22.49 -3.35 8.59
C ASP A 188 21.35 -4.25 9.09
N PHE A 189 20.14 -3.89 8.73
CA PHE A 189 18.94 -4.70 8.97
C PHE A 189 17.95 -4.57 7.80
N PRO A 190 17.16 -5.62 7.54
CA PRO A 190 16.19 -5.59 6.45
C PRO A 190 15.12 -4.53 6.68
N TYR A 191 14.52 -4.03 5.58
CA TYR A 191 13.37 -3.11 5.57
C TYR A 191 13.67 -1.69 6.08
N LYS A 192 14.95 -1.36 6.26
CA LYS A 192 15.42 -0.04 6.62
C LYS A 192 15.20 0.93 5.45
N ILE A 193 14.47 2.01 5.69
CA ILE A 193 14.34 3.11 4.73
C ILE A 193 15.49 4.10 4.99
N ASP A 194 16.27 4.37 3.96
CA ASP A 194 17.32 5.41 3.90
C ASP A 194 17.36 6.04 2.51
N HIS A 195 18.28 6.97 2.26
CA HIS A 195 18.35 7.69 0.98
C HIS A 195 18.68 6.81 -0.24
N GLU A 196 19.22 5.61 -0.03
CA GLU A 196 19.47 4.65 -1.11
C GLU A 196 18.30 3.69 -1.35
N ASP A 197 17.33 3.68 -0.44
CA ASP A 197 16.18 2.79 -0.49
C ASP A 197 15.21 3.15 -1.62
N LEU A 198 14.60 2.13 -2.24
CA LEU A 198 13.66 2.33 -3.35
C LEU A 198 12.38 3.08 -2.92
N CYS A 199 11.88 2.78 -1.71
CA CYS A 199 10.69 3.45 -1.18
C CYS A 199 10.93 4.94 -1.02
N PHE A 200 12.08 5.34 -0.43
CA PHE A 200 12.50 6.74 -0.33
C PHE A 200 12.54 7.42 -1.71
N LYS A 201 13.19 6.80 -2.70
CA LYS A 201 13.33 7.36 -4.05
C LYS A 201 11.97 7.60 -4.71
N LEU A 202 11.09 6.61 -4.67
CA LEU A 202 9.78 6.73 -5.30
C LEU A 202 8.91 7.80 -4.63
N PHE A 203 8.82 7.83 -3.30
CA PHE A 203 8.04 8.88 -2.62
C PHE A 203 8.59 10.28 -2.89
N THR A 204 9.91 10.46 -2.85
CA THR A 204 10.52 11.78 -3.11
C THR A 204 10.41 12.21 -4.57
N GLU A 205 10.46 11.30 -5.54
CA GLU A 205 10.20 11.57 -6.96
C GLU A 205 8.75 12.04 -7.21
N HIS A 206 7.80 11.60 -6.37
CA HIS A 206 6.41 12.05 -6.37
C HIS A 206 6.14 13.27 -5.47
N GLY A 207 7.21 13.94 -4.99
CA GLY A 207 7.10 15.22 -4.29
C GLY A 207 6.82 15.13 -2.79
N PHE A 208 6.93 13.96 -2.18
CA PHE A 208 6.85 13.80 -0.73
C PHE A 208 8.15 14.19 -0.05
N GLU A 209 8.04 14.75 1.15
CA GLU A 209 9.15 14.94 2.09
C GLU A 209 9.25 13.74 3.02
N TRP A 210 10.47 13.35 3.40
CA TRP A 210 10.70 12.23 4.30
C TRP A 210 11.02 12.69 5.72
N GLY A 211 10.34 12.12 6.71
CA GLY A 211 10.55 12.45 8.12
C GLY A 211 11.92 12.04 8.67
N GLY A 212 12.65 11.15 7.99
CA GLY A 212 14.03 10.83 8.30
C GLY A 212 15.01 11.99 8.09
N ASP A 213 14.63 13.02 7.31
CA ASP A 213 15.44 14.22 7.08
C ASP A 213 15.22 15.34 8.12
N TRP A 214 14.18 15.24 8.95
CA TRP A 214 13.91 16.27 9.96
C TRP A 214 15.06 16.42 10.97
N GLU A 215 15.33 17.64 11.41
CA GLU A 215 16.49 17.94 12.27
C GLU A 215 16.19 17.73 13.76
N ASP A 216 14.97 18.12 14.24
CA ASP A 216 14.57 18.12 15.64
C ASP A 216 14.02 16.78 16.15
N ARG A 217 13.75 15.88 15.23
CA ARG A 217 13.24 14.53 15.43
C ARG A 217 13.55 13.68 14.19
N LYS A 218 13.33 12.40 14.28
CA LYS A 218 13.40 11.49 13.13
C LYS A 218 12.13 10.67 13.07
N ASP A 219 11.59 10.51 11.87
CA ASP A 219 10.44 9.69 11.57
C ASP A 219 10.72 8.90 10.29
N TYR A 220 11.35 7.77 10.46
CA TYR A 220 11.89 7.03 9.33
C TYR A 220 10.83 6.31 8.49
N GLN A 221 9.62 6.08 9.04
CA GLN A 221 8.48 5.50 8.32
C GLN A 221 7.76 6.51 7.44
N HIS A 222 7.85 7.82 7.77
CA HIS A 222 6.92 8.88 7.41
C HIS A 222 7.29 9.60 6.13
N PHE A 223 6.33 9.61 5.19
CA PHE A 223 6.37 10.41 3.97
C PHE A 223 5.17 11.35 3.95
N GLU A 224 5.39 12.64 3.72
CA GLU A 224 4.32 13.63 3.79
C GLU A 224 4.40 14.68 2.68
N ILE A 225 3.26 15.27 2.34
CA ILE A 225 3.21 16.40 1.42
C ILE A 225 3.79 17.66 2.10
N PRO A 226 4.60 18.48 1.38
CA PRO A 226 5.14 19.73 1.90
C PRO A 226 4.05 20.63 2.48
N THR A 227 4.32 21.23 3.64
CA THR A 227 3.34 22.09 4.33
C THR A 227 2.81 23.21 3.44
N ALA A 228 3.67 23.83 2.63
CA ALA A 228 3.27 24.91 1.72
C ALA A 228 2.20 24.45 0.69
N GLN A 229 2.29 23.20 0.22
CA GLN A 229 1.31 22.63 -0.69
C GLN A 229 -0.02 22.34 0.02
N ILE A 230 0.04 21.87 1.28
CA ILE A 230 -1.16 21.65 2.08
C ILE A 230 -1.89 22.96 2.38
N GLU A 231 -1.16 24.04 2.67
CA GLU A 231 -1.71 25.37 2.92
C GLU A 231 -2.41 25.95 1.67
N GLU A 232 -1.95 25.57 0.49
CA GLU A 232 -2.62 25.93 -0.77
C GLU A 232 -3.95 25.17 -0.93
N TRP A 233 -3.99 23.88 -0.59
CA TRP A 233 -5.19 23.04 -0.72
C TRP A 233 -6.20 23.24 0.42
N TYR A 234 -5.70 23.44 1.63
CA TYR A 234 -6.48 23.56 2.87
C TYR A 234 -6.05 24.80 3.69
N PRO A 235 -6.34 26.02 3.23
CA PRO A 235 -5.92 27.26 3.90
C PRO A 235 -6.50 27.43 5.31
N GLU A 236 -7.61 26.78 5.62
CA GLU A 236 -8.26 26.78 6.95
C GLU A 236 -7.56 25.87 7.99
N ASN A 237 -6.60 25.03 7.57
CA ASN A 237 -5.86 24.12 8.46
C ASN A 237 -4.54 24.73 8.98
N GLN A 238 -4.44 26.05 9.06
CA GLN A 238 -3.25 26.77 9.53
C GLN A 238 -3.19 26.90 11.05
#